data_15a70666f812c884ed10af31ad2e5597
#
_entry.id   15a70666f812c884ed10af31ad2e5597
#
_cell.length_a   1.000
_cell.length_b   1.000
_cell.length_c   1.000
_cell.angle_alpha   90.00
_cell.angle_beta   90.00
_cell.angle_gamma   90.00
#
_symmetry.space_group_name_H-M   'P 1'
#
loop_
_entity.id
_entity.type
_entity.pdbx_description
1 polymer ?
#
loop_
_entity_poly.entity_id
_entity_poly.type
_entity_poly.pdbx_seq_one_letter_code
_entity_poly.pdbx_strand_id
1 'polypeptide(L)'
;MPKEKRAAKAKQKVESRDDRYARQTTEQFAELGRFVQSFEQMVNAIRLNCLYLLPMGSVADQSLLNILLHHRAMTVAPLFDCMRALYAQRIKMEGESWPAEEIEVIRSILKQLSTGVEEVANRRNQLLHATWYIGWAKPSDSDFSELRVHKGKTSKEGLKFEPPVGDLNELKEQRAKCDELFKILMKLQGTFTMRRIPGEGPSIRLCFKKVDGRWV
;
A
#
# COMPACT_ATOMS: atom_id res chain seq x y z
N MET A 1 -51.10 38.41 -19.48
CA MET A 1 -49.73 38.92 -19.54
C MET A 1 -48.79 37.91 -18.97
N PRO A 2 -47.97 37.24 -19.80
CA PRO A 2 -47.02 36.24 -19.30
C PRO A 2 -45.75 36.96 -18.75
N LYS A 3 -45.42 36.69 -17.48
CA LYS A 3 -44.19 37.13 -16.85
C LYS A 3 -43.03 36.34 -17.46
N GLU A 4 -42.22 37.00 -18.24
CA GLU A 4 -40.96 36.48 -18.76
C GLU A 4 -40.08 36.02 -17.59
N LYS A 5 -39.87 34.70 -17.51
CA LYS A 5 -38.82 34.12 -16.70
C LYS A 5 -37.49 34.49 -17.34
N ARG A 6 -36.86 35.56 -16.90
CA ARG A 6 -35.43 35.80 -17.14
C ARG A 6 -34.66 34.66 -16.49
N ALA A 7 -34.35 33.62 -17.27
CA ALA A 7 -33.36 32.63 -16.90
C ALA A 7 -32.01 33.36 -16.78
N ALA A 8 -31.60 33.61 -15.55
CA ALA A 8 -30.25 34.06 -15.28
C ALA A 8 -29.27 32.97 -15.76
N LYS A 9 -28.71 33.14 -16.96
CA LYS A 9 -27.53 32.43 -17.39
C LYS A 9 -26.43 32.76 -16.37
N ALA A 10 -26.21 31.85 -15.42
CA ALA A 10 -25.03 31.90 -14.59
C ALA A 10 -23.84 31.90 -15.56
N LYS A 11 -23.16 33.05 -15.67
CA LYS A 11 -21.93 33.17 -16.41
C LYS A 11 -20.97 32.17 -15.76
N GLN A 12 -20.75 31.05 -16.39
CA GLN A 12 -19.74 30.09 -15.99
C GLN A 12 -18.42 30.89 -16.00
N LYS A 13 -17.91 31.19 -14.81
CA LYS A 13 -16.63 31.90 -14.66
C LYS A 13 -15.59 31.00 -15.30
N VAL A 14 -15.01 31.47 -16.40
CA VAL A 14 -13.92 30.75 -17.04
C VAL A 14 -12.77 30.67 -16.04
N GLU A 15 -12.40 29.45 -15.66
CA GLU A 15 -11.31 29.18 -14.73
C GLU A 15 -10.02 29.81 -15.28
N SER A 16 -9.32 30.59 -14.46
CA SER A 16 -8.03 31.17 -14.87
C SER A 16 -6.99 30.05 -15.05
N ARG A 17 -5.92 30.33 -15.78
CA ARG A 17 -4.79 29.40 -15.95
C ARG A 17 -4.18 29.05 -14.59
N ASP A 18 -4.01 30.02 -13.71
CA ASP A 18 -3.42 29.84 -12.40
C ASP A 18 -4.32 29.02 -11.47
N ASP A 19 -5.65 29.25 -11.50
CA ASP A 19 -6.61 28.44 -10.74
C ASP A 19 -6.58 26.97 -11.20
N ARG A 20 -6.50 26.75 -12.51
CA ARG A 20 -6.41 25.40 -13.10
C ARG A 20 -5.10 24.72 -12.71
N TYR A 21 -3.97 25.42 -12.81
CA TYR A 21 -2.68 24.93 -12.38
C TYR A 21 -2.73 24.52 -10.90
N ALA A 22 -3.16 25.40 -10.02
CA ALA A 22 -3.27 25.12 -8.59
C ALA A 22 -4.15 23.90 -8.30
N ARG A 23 -5.32 23.79 -8.93
CA ARG A 23 -6.24 22.67 -8.74
C ARG A 23 -5.63 21.35 -9.20
N GLN A 24 -5.09 21.29 -10.42
CA GLN A 24 -4.54 20.07 -11.01
C GLN A 24 -3.28 19.61 -10.29
N THR A 25 -2.38 20.49 -9.90
CA THR A 25 -1.17 20.15 -9.13
C THR A 25 -1.49 19.73 -7.70
N THR A 26 -2.48 20.35 -7.05
CA THR A 26 -2.93 19.94 -5.72
C THR A 26 -3.44 18.48 -5.71
N GLU A 27 -4.18 18.07 -6.74
CA GLU A 27 -4.65 16.68 -6.85
C GLU A 27 -3.46 15.70 -6.98
N GLN A 28 -2.46 16.04 -7.79
CA GLN A 28 -1.27 15.22 -7.99
C GLN A 28 -0.47 15.06 -6.69
N PHE A 29 -0.22 16.15 -5.97
CA PHE A 29 0.45 16.12 -4.66
C PHE A 29 -0.35 15.33 -3.62
N ALA A 30 -1.67 15.51 -3.60
CA ALA A 30 -2.54 14.80 -2.67
C ALA A 30 -2.52 13.29 -2.94
N GLU A 31 -2.55 12.84 -4.18
CA GLU A 31 -2.53 11.41 -4.52
C GLU A 31 -1.17 10.78 -4.20
N LEU A 32 -0.07 11.49 -4.45
CA LEU A 32 1.26 11.04 -4.02
C LEU A 32 1.31 10.86 -2.50
N GLY A 33 0.80 11.83 -1.75
CA GLY A 33 0.74 11.75 -0.28
C GLY A 33 -0.11 10.57 0.20
N ARG A 34 -1.28 10.34 -0.41
CA ARG A 34 -2.14 9.19 -0.10
C ARG A 34 -1.46 7.85 -0.39
N PHE A 35 -0.77 7.73 -1.52
CA PHE A 35 -0.01 6.52 -1.84
C PHE A 35 1.07 6.23 -0.79
N VAL A 36 1.87 7.23 -0.42
CA VAL A 36 2.90 7.08 0.63
C VAL A 36 2.27 6.67 1.94
N GLN A 37 1.15 7.29 2.34
CA GLN A 37 0.42 6.94 3.56
C GLN A 37 -0.07 5.49 3.54
N SER A 38 -0.73 5.05 2.46
CA SER A 38 -1.23 3.67 2.33
C SER A 38 -0.09 2.65 2.35
N PHE A 39 1.05 2.97 1.72
CA PHE A 39 2.24 2.13 1.78
C PHE A 39 2.78 1.99 3.22
N GLU A 40 2.93 3.08 3.96
CA GLU A 40 3.40 3.03 5.34
C GLU A 40 2.40 2.33 6.27
N GLN A 41 1.10 2.44 6.03
CA GLN A 41 0.07 1.67 6.75
C GLN A 41 0.22 0.17 6.50
N MET A 42 0.45 -0.25 5.26
CA MET A 42 0.71 -1.65 4.91
C MET A 42 1.99 -2.16 5.62
N VAL A 43 3.08 -1.40 5.59
CA VAL A 43 4.32 -1.76 6.29
C VAL A 43 4.11 -1.87 7.79
N ASN A 44 3.35 -0.94 8.37
CA ASN A 44 3.00 -1.00 9.79
C ASN A 44 2.16 -2.23 10.14
N ALA A 45 1.24 -2.64 9.26
CA ALA A 45 0.49 -3.88 9.45
C ALA A 45 1.41 -5.11 9.49
N ILE A 46 2.48 -5.15 8.69
CA ILE A 46 3.49 -6.23 8.75
C ILE A 46 4.18 -6.21 10.12
N ARG A 47 4.60 -5.04 10.63
CA ARG A 47 5.20 -4.90 11.96
C ARG A 47 4.26 -5.37 13.07
N LEU A 48 3.00 -4.98 13.01
CA LEU A 48 1.98 -5.41 13.97
C LEU A 48 1.81 -6.93 13.96
N ASN A 49 1.77 -7.56 12.77
CA ASN A 49 1.73 -9.01 12.67
C ASN A 49 2.94 -9.66 13.36
N CYS A 50 4.16 -9.13 13.19
CA CYS A 50 5.35 -9.63 13.89
C CYS A 50 5.19 -9.51 15.41
N LEU A 51 4.72 -8.36 15.91
CA LEU A 51 4.49 -8.14 17.33
C LEU A 51 3.49 -9.11 17.93
N TYR A 52 2.37 -9.35 17.25
CA TYR A 52 1.31 -10.23 17.77
C TYR A 52 1.65 -11.72 17.71
N LEU A 53 2.55 -12.13 16.80
CA LEU A 53 2.97 -13.53 16.69
C LEU A 53 3.95 -13.94 17.78
N LEU A 54 4.63 -12.99 18.41
CA LEU A 54 5.59 -13.28 19.46
C LEU A 54 4.90 -13.36 20.83
N PRO A 55 5.24 -14.38 21.64
CA PRO A 55 4.80 -14.44 23.03
C PRO A 55 5.54 -13.35 23.81
N MET A 56 4.83 -12.30 24.18
CA MET A 56 5.38 -11.17 24.92
C MET A 56 5.13 -11.33 26.40
N GLY A 57 6.19 -11.42 27.20
CA GLY A 57 6.10 -11.54 28.65
C GLY A 57 5.94 -10.17 29.34
N SER A 58 6.43 -9.08 28.74
CA SER A 58 6.42 -7.76 29.37
C SER A 58 6.28 -6.61 28.36
N VAL A 59 5.95 -5.41 28.87
CA VAL A 59 5.93 -4.17 28.07
C VAL A 59 7.35 -3.80 27.59
N ALA A 60 8.38 -4.15 28.36
CA ALA A 60 9.78 -3.92 27.98
C ALA A 60 10.16 -4.74 26.74
N ASP A 61 9.71 -6.00 26.64
CA ASP A 61 9.95 -6.86 25.48
C ASP A 61 9.31 -6.27 24.23
N GLN A 62 8.10 -5.74 24.35
CA GLN A 62 7.41 -5.05 23.26
C GLN A 62 8.18 -3.82 22.79
N SER A 63 8.72 -3.03 23.70
CA SER A 63 9.50 -1.84 23.36
C SER A 63 10.80 -2.19 22.64
N LEU A 64 11.53 -3.20 23.10
CA LEU A 64 12.76 -3.67 22.45
C LEU A 64 12.48 -4.21 21.04
N LEU A 65 11.40 -4.99 20.89
CA LEU A 65 11.02 -5.51 19.59
C LEU A 65 10.58 -4.40 18.62
N ASN A 66 9.85 -3.39 19.11
CA ASN A 66 9.51 -2.22 18.31
C ASN A 66 10.78 -1.51 17.78
N ILE A 67 11.80 -1.34 18.63
CA ILE A 67 13.07 -0.75 18.20
C ILE A 67 13.70 -1.58 17.07
N LEU A 68 13.73 -2.92 17.20
CA LEU A 68 14.28 -3.80 16.17
C LEU A 68 13.48 -3.73 14.87
N LEU A 69 12.14 -3.78 14.94
CA LEU A 69 11.27 -3.76 13.76
C LEU A 69 11.26 -2.41 13.04
N HIS A 70 11.58 -1.32 13.74
CA HIS A 70 11.72 0.01 13.16
C HIS A 70 13.17 0.37 12.78
N HIS A 71 14.13 -0.53 13.02
CA HIS A 71 15.49 -0.30 12.63
C HIS A 71 15.61 -0.13 11.10
N ARG A 72 16.47 0.80 10.68
CA ARG A 72 16.67 1.15 9.26
C ARG A 72 17.05 -0.03 8.35
N ALA A 73 17.67 -1.08 8.89
CA ALA A 73 17.99 -2.30 8.14
C ALA A 73 16.76 -3.20 7.89
N MET A 74 15.67 -3.00 8.64
CA MET A 74 14.41 -3.73 8.48
C MET A 74 13.57 -3.06 7.39
N THR A 75 14.06 -3.12 6.15
CA THR A 75 13.27 -2.74 4.98
C THR A 75 12.08 -3.69 4.79
N VAL A 76 11.19 -3.37 3.86
CA VAL A 76 9.93 -4.11 3.69
C VAL A 76 10.14 -5.61 3.44
N ALA A 77 11.11 -5.99 2.61
CA ALA A 77 11.36 -7.40 2.28
C ALA A 77 11.85 -8.22 3.49
N PRO A 78 12.95 -7.83 4.21
CA PRO A 78 13.36 -8.53 5.42
C PRO A 78 12.28 -8.55 6.50
N LEU A 79 11.50 -7.47 6.64
CA LEU A 79 10.40 -7.39 7.60
C LEU A 79 9.30 -8.41 7.26
N PHE A 80 8.93 -8.53 5.99
CA PHE A 80 7.94 -9.51 5.54
C PHE A 80 8.44 -10.95 5.70
N ASP A 81 9.72 -11.21 5.41
CA ASP A 81 10.33 -12.53 5.62
C ASP A 81 10.34 -12.92 7.10
N CYS A 82 10.63 -11.97 7.98
CA CYS A 82 10.52 -12.16 9.44
C CYS A 82 9.09 -12.53 9.83
N MET A 83 8.10 -11.79 9.39
CA MET A 83 6.69 -12.10 9.62
C MET A 83 6.32 -13.51 9.15
N ARG A 84 6.72 -13.88 7.94
CA ARG A 84 6.45 -15.19 7.36
C ARG A 84 7.07 -16.33 8.17
N ALA A 85 8.32 -16.14 8.63
CA ALA A 85 9.00 -17.09 9.48
C ALA A 85 8.31 -17.26 10.84
N LEU A 86 7.81 -16.16 11.42
CA LEU A 86 7.04 -16.18 12.67
C LEU A 86 5.73 -16.94 12.53
N TYR A 87 4.99 -16.76 11.41
CA TYR A 87 3.79 -17.56 11.12
C TYR A 87 4.12 -19.05 11.03
N ALA A 88 5.17 -19.43 10.30
CA ALA A 88 5.60 -20.81 10.16
C ALA A 88 5.99 -21.42 11.52
N GLN A 89 6.76 -20.70 12.33
CA GLN A 89 7.16 -21.14 13.66
C GLN A 89 5.95 -21.26 14.59
N ARG A 90 5.01 -20.34 14.55
CA ARG A 90 3.80 -20.36 15.40
C ARG A 90 2.94 -21.59 15.07
N ILE A 91 2.71 -21.87 13.79
CA ILE A 91 1.98 -23.05 13.32
C ILE A 91 2.69 -24.33 13.81
N LYS A 92 4.03 -24.38 13.73
CA LYS A 92 4.81 -25.52 14.21
C LYS A 92 4.69 -25.72 15.74
N MET A 93 4.71 -24.65 16.52
CA MET A 93 4.61 -24.69 17.98
C MET A 93 3.22 -25.10 18.46
N GLU A 94 2.17 -24.69 17.76
CA GLU A 94 0.78 -25.01 18.08
C GLU A 94 0.38 -26.42 17.55
N GLY A 95 1.20 -27.03 16.72
CA GLY A 95 1.16 -28.43 16.30
C GLY A 95 -0.21 -28.91 15.82
N GLU A 96 -0.77 -29.88 16.53
CA GLU A 96 -2.01 -30.57 16.17
C GLU A 96 -3.26 -29.69 16.20
N SER A 97 -3.18 -28.48 16.76
CA SER A 97 -4.32 -27.56 16.81
C SER A 97 -4.69 -26.95 15.45
N TRP A 98 -3.81 -27.09 14.43
CA TRP A 98 -4.04 -26.56 13.08
C TRP A 98 -4.39 -27.69 12.10
N PRO A 99 -5.61 -27.75 11.53
CA PRO A 99 -5.93 -28.65 10.44
C PRO A 99 -5.00 -28.41 9.23
N ALA A 100 -4.51 -29.48 8.60
CA ALA A 100 -3.60 -29.39 7.46
C ALA A 100 -4.12 -28.49 6.33
N GLU A 101 -5.43 -28.54 6.09
CA GLU A 101 -6.09 -27.70 5.10
C GLU A 101 -6.04 -26.19 5.40
N GLU A 102 -6.09 -25.81 6.69
CA GLU A 102 -5.97 -24.41 7.09
C GLU A 102 -4.53 -23.92 6.99
N ILE A 103 -3.56 -24.78 7.26
CA ILE A 103 -2.14 -24.49 7.05
C ILE A 103 -1.88 -24.17 5.58
N GLU A 104 -2.45 -24.94 4.65
CA GLU A 104 -2.31 -24.67 3.21
C GLU A 104 -2.97 -23.34 2.80
N VAL A 105 -4.12 -23.00 3.37
CA VAL A 105 -4.76 -21.69 3.14
C VAL A 105 -3.84 -20.57 3.62
N ILE A 106 -3.27 -20.66 4.83
CA ILE A 106 -2.34 -19.67 5.37
C ILE A 106 -1.11 -19.52 4.46
N ARG A 107 -0.51 -20.63 4.05
CA ARG A 107 0.65 -20.61 3.13
C ARG A 107 0.32 -19.92 1.81
N SER A 108 -0.86 -20.21 1.25
CA SER A 108 -1.33 -19.60 0.02
C SER A 108 -1.56 -18.08 0.17
N ILE A 109 -2.15 -17.63 1.31
CA ILE A 109 -2.31 -16.22 1.64
C ILE A 109 -0.94 -15.54 1.78
N LEU A 110 -0.01 -16.13 2.53
CA LEU A 110 1.33 -15.58 2.72
C LEU A 110 2.11 -15.50 1.40
N LYS A 111 1.92 -16.46 0.49
CA LYS A 111 2.51 -16.40 -0.86
C LYS A 111 1.93 -15.24 -1.67
N GLN A 112 0.61 -15.06 -1.67
CA GLN A 112 -0.04 -13.93 -2.34
C GLN A 112 0.44 -12.58 -1.77
N LEU A 113 0.51 -12.44 -0.45
CA LEU A 113 1.03 -11.26 0.22
C LEU A 113 2.49 -11.00 -0.15
N SER A 114 3.35 -12.04 -0.21
CA SER A 114 4.77 -11.90 -0.58
C SER A 114 4.92 -11.25 -1.96
N THR A 115 4.22 -11.77 -2.95
CA THR A 115 4.25 -11.24 -4.32
C THR A 115 3.74 -9.80 -4.37
N GLY A 116 2.61 -9.52 -3.72
CA GLY A 116 2.02 -8.17 -3.72
C GLY A 116 2.89 -7.14 -2.99
N VAL A 117 3.44 -7.49 -1.83
CA VAL A 117 4.32 -6.61 -1.05
C VAL A 117 5.61 -6.30 -1.81
N GLU A 118 6.23 -7.30 -2.44
CA GLU A 118 7.43 -7.11 -3.26
C GLU A 118 7.16 -6.20 -4.46
N GLU A 119 6.05 -6.42 -5.18
CA GLU A 119 5.65 -5.60 -6.33
C GLU A 119 5.49 -4.14 -5.92
N VAL A 120 4.70 -3.86 -4.86
CA VAL A 120 4.45 -2.49 -4.38
C VAL A 120 5.73 -1.84 -3.83
N ALA A 121 6.58 -2.59 -3.10
CA ALA A 121 7.83 -2.07 -2.57
C ALA A 121 8.81 -1.68 -3.69
N ASN A 122 8.95 -2.51 -4.70
CA ASN A 122 9.78 -2.23 -5.87
C ASN A 122 9.24 -1.00 -6.62
N ARG A 123 7.93 -0.91 -6.79
CA ARG A 123 7.31 0.22 -7.47
C ARG A 123 7.44 1.52 -6.67
N ARG A 124 7.22 1.48 -5.37
CA ARG A 124 7.45 2.61 -4.46
C ARG A 124 8.88 3.13 -4.59
N ASN A 125 9.88 2.23 -4.60
CA ASN A 125 11.28 2.64 -4.73
C ASN A 125 11.57 3.29 -6.09
N GLN A 126 11.00 2.76 -7.17
CA GLN A 126 11.11 3.38 -8.50
C GLN A 126 10.51 4.79 -8.50
N LEU A 127 9.32 4.96 -7.94
CA LEU A 127 8.61 6.23 -7.91
C LEU A 127 9.29 7.25 -7.00
N LEU A 128 9.67 6.89 -5.76
CA LEU A 128 10.23 7.85 -4.81
C LEU A 128 11.68 8.26 -5.10
N HIS A 129 12.42 7.45 -5.86
CA HIS A 129 13.79 7.79 -6.29
C HIS A 129 13.83 8.42 -7.69
N ALA A 130 12.68 8.72 -8.27
CA ALA A 130 12.57 9.39 -9.56
C ALA A 130 12.41 10.90 -9.40
N THR A 131 12.67 11.64 -10.46
CA THR A 131 12.38 13.08 -10.52
C THR A 131 10.95 13.29 -10.99
N TRP A 132 10.19 14.04 -10.20
CA TRP A 132 8.79 14.32 -10.45
C TRP A 132 8.61 15.67 -11.12
N TYR A 133 7.96 15.68 -12.27
CA TYR A 133 7.56 16.87 -12.98
C TYR A 133 6.05 17.05 -12.81
N ILE A 134 5.67 17.78 -11.77
CA ILE A 134 4.28 18.05 -11.41
C ILE A 134 3.82 19.31 -12.14
N GLY A 135 2.64 19.26 -12.77
CA GLY A 135 2.10 20.40 -13.50
C GLY A 135 2.90 20.75 -14.74
N TRP A 136 3.57 19.78 -15.35
CA TRP A 136 4.26 20.00 -16.63
C TRP A 136 3.22 20.18 -17.72
N ALA A 137 3.27 21.34 -18.38
CA ALA A 137 2.48 21.61 -19.59
C ALA A 137 3.37 22.20 -20.69
N LYS A 138 3.04 21.93 -21.92
CA LYS A 138 3.64 22.66 -23.03
C LYS A 138 3.26 24.13 -22.95
N PRO A 139 4.10 25.09 -23.38
CA PRO A 139 3.77 26.51 -23.32
C PRO A 139 2.43 26.90 -24.00
N SER A 140 2.02 26.12 -25.00
CA SER A 140 0.75 26.28 -25.72
C SER A 140 -0.44 25.58 -25.07
N ASP A 141 -0.20 24.75 -24.06
CA ASP A 141 -1.22 23.92 -23.43
C ASP A 141 -1.48 24.42 -22.00
N SER A 142 -2.75 24.56 -21.65
CA SER A 142 -3.17 24.94 -20.32
C SER A 142 -3.66 23.76 -19.50
N ASP A 143 -3.37 22.53 -19.93
CA ASP A 143 -3.64 21.32 -19.17
C ASP A 143 -2.40 20.90 -18.38
N PHE A 144 -2.51 21.01 -17.04
CA PHE A 144 -1.47 20.63 -16.08
C PHE A 144 -1.76 19.30 -15.41
N SER A 145 -2.69 18.50 -15.96
CA SER A 145 -3.07 17.20 -15.40
C SER A 145 -2.00 16.14 -15.59
N GLU A 146 -1.06 16.37 -16.51
CA GLU A 146 0.00 15.42 -16.82
C GLU A 146 1.03 15.40 -15.68
N LEU A 147 1.17 14.24 -15.07
CA LEU A 147 2.21 13.94 -14.11
C LEU A 147 3.26 13.08 -14.81
N ARG A 148 4.49 13.57 -14.87
CA ARG A 148 5.60 12.81 -15.44
C ARG A 148 6.63 12.48 -14.37
N VAL A 149 6.98 11.21 -14.31
CA VAL A 149 8.01 10.71 -13.40
C VAL A 149 9.16 10.15 -14.25
N HIS A 150 10.30 10.76 -14.15
CA HIS A 150 11.48 10.35 -14.91
C HIS A 150 12.58 9.85 -13.98
N LYS A 151 13.21 8.77 -14.35
CA LYS A 151 14.41 8.27 -13.67
C LYS A 151 15.64 8.63 -14.50
N GLY A 152 16.50 9.47 -13.94
CA GLY A 152 17.81 9.76 -14.51
C GLY A 152 18.79 8.66 -14.12
N LYS A 153 19.48 8.08 -15.12
CA LYS A 153 20.66 7.22 -14.88
C LYS A 153 21.91 7.96 -15.36
N THR A 154 22.89 8.09 -14.47
CA THR A 154 24.22 8.54 -14.84
C THR A 154 25.02 7.36 -15.38
N SER A 155 25.58 7.48 -16.55
CA SER A 155 26.52 6.54 -17.15
C SER A 155 27.83 7.27 -17.48
N LYS A 156 28.85 6.53 -17.91
CA LYS A 156 30.10 7.14 -18.43
C LYS A 156 29.87 8.04 -19.64
N GLU A 157 28.72 7.87 -20.32
CA GLU A 157 28.31 8.64 -21.49
C GLU A 157 27.44 9.87 -21.15
N GLY A 158 27.17 10.12 -19.86
CA GLY A 158 26.37 11.24 -19.38
C GLY A 158 25.05 10.82 -18.73
N LEU A 159 24.13 11.79 -18.59
CA LEU A 159 22.81 11.60 -18.00
C LEU A 159 21.84 11.11 -19.08
N LYS A 160 21.27 9.92 -18.88
CA LYS A 160 20.18 9.38 -19.73
C LYS A 160 18.87 9.42 -18.91
N PHE A 161 17.82 9.97 -19.49
CA PHE A 161 16.48 9.88 -18.90
C PHE A 161 15.77 8.63 -19.45
N GLU A 162 15.28 7.79 -18.54
CA GLU A 162 14.40 6.69 -18.91
C GLU A 162 13.02 7.24 -19.30
N PRO A 163 12.20 6.48 -20.07
CA PRO A 163 10.81 6.84 -20.34
C PRO A 163 10.03 7.15 -19.07
N PRO A 164 8.93 7.89 -19.13
CA PRO A 164 8.09 8.18 -17.96
C PRO A 164 7.76 6.90 -17.21
N VAL A 165 8.04 6.89 -15.90
CA VAL A 165 7.94 5.70 -15.06
C VAL A 165 6.56 5.58 -14.43
N GLY A 166 5.73 6.63 -14.46
CA GLY A 166 4.41 6.58 -13.86
C GLY A 166 3.57 7.83 -14.12
N ASP A 167 2.27 7.67 -13.88
CA ASP A 167 1.27 8.72 -13.96
C ASP A 167 0.34 8.73 -12.73
N LEU A 168 -0.65 9.61 -12.72
CA LEU A 168 -1.62 9.75 -11.63
C LEU A 168 -2.47 8.48 -11.43
N ASN A 169 -2.84 7.81 -12.52
CA ASN A 169 -3.65 6.59 -12.46
C ASN A 169 -2.87 5.45 -11.82
N GLU A 170 -1.59 5.33 -12.18
CA GLU A 170 -0.71 4.36 -11.56
C GLU A 170 -0.55 4.59 -10.04
N LEU A 171 -0.43 5.84 -9.58
CA LEU A 171 -0.43 6.12 -8.15
C LEU A 171 -1.71 5.63 -7.46
N LYS A 172 -2.87 5.86 -8.07
CA LYS A 172 -4.17 5.38 -7.58
C LYS A 172 -4.23 3.85 -7.52
N GLU A 173 -3.71 3.18 -8.55
CA GLU A 173 -3.64 1.71 -8.59
C GLU A 173 -2.71 1.15 -7.52
N GLN A 174 -1.50 1.72 -7.37
CA GLN A 174 -0.56 1.28 -6.34
C GLN A 174 -1.10 1.54 -4.93
N ARG A 175 -1.79 2.66 -4.71
CA ARG A 175 -2.50 2.91 -3.45
C ARG A 175 -3.55 1.85 -3.18
N ALA A 176 -4.42 1.54 -4.15
CA ALA A 176 -5.45 0.53 -4.01
C ALA A 176 -4.87 -0.86 -3.67
N LYS A 177 -3.72 -1.24 -4.29
CA LYS A 177 -2.98 -2.46 -3.95
C LYS A 177 -2.47 -2.44 -2.50
N CYS A 178 -1.91 -1.32 -2.03
CA CYS A 178 -1.48 -1.18 -0.63
C CYS A 178 -2.66 -1.37 0.34
N ASP A 179 -3.81 -0.76 0.05
CA ASP A 179 -5.01 -0.85 0.87
C ASP A 179 -5.58 -2.29 0.89
N GLU A 180 -5.51 -3.02 -0.22
CA GLU A 180 -5.89 -4.43 -0.29
C GLU A 180 -4.96 -5.30 0.56
N LEU A 181 -3.65 -5.15 0.39
CA LEU A 181 -2.65 -5.90 1.16
C LEU A 181 -2.78 -5.61 2.67
N PHE A 182 -3.00 -4.35 3.04
CA PHE A 182 -3.26 -3.95 4.42
C PHE A 182 -4.47 -4.69 5.00
N LYS A 183 -5.59 -4.74 4.27
CA LYS A 183 -6.81 -5.45 4.72
C LYS A 183 -6.55 -6.93 4.94
N ILE A 184 -5.84 -7.59 4.02
CA ILE A 184 -5.49 -9.02 4.14
C ILE A 184 -4.59 -9.25 5.36
N LEU A 185 -3.56 -8.41 5.57
CA LEU A 185 -2.65 -8.47 6.71
C LEU A 185 -3.40 -8.32 8.05
N MET A 186 -4.28 -7.33 8.15
CA MET A 186 -5.06 -7.10 9.37
C MET A 186 -6.05 -8.23 9.65
N LYS A 187 -6.66 -8.77 8.60
CA LYS A 187 -7.58 -9.90 8.69
C LYS A 187 -6.85 -11.18 9.14
N LEU A 188 -5.65 -11.43 8.59
CA LEU A 188 -4.81 -12.56 8.99
C LEU A 188 -4.41 -12.46 10.46
N GLN A 189 -3.95 -11.27 10.90
CA GLN A 189 -3.63 -10.99 12.29
C GLN A 189 -4.83 -11.24 13.22
N GLY A 190 -6.01 -10.69 12.87
CA GLY A 190 -7.23 -10.85 13.66
C GLY A 190 -7.62 -12.32 13.82
N THR A 191 -7.55 -13.11 12.74
CA THR A 191 -7.85 -14.55 12.77
C THR A 191 -6.92 -15.30 13.71
N PHE A 192 -5.61 -15.03 13.63
CA PHE A 192 -4.63 -15.65 14.54
C PHE A 192 -4.81 -15.23 16.00
N THR A 193 -5.16 -13.96 16.24
CA THR A 193 -5.39 -13.46 17.60
C THR A 193 -6.60 -14.11 18.25
N MET A 194 -7.72 -14.24 17.51
CA MET A 194 -8.93 -14.88 18.02
C MET A 194 -8.74 -16.36 18.32
N ARG A 195 -7.87 -17.04 17.58
CA ARG A 195 -7.59 -18.47 17.78
C ARG A 195 -6.75 -18.78 19.01
N ARG A 196 -6.16 -17.76 19.67
CA ARG A 196 -5.47 -17.93 20.97
C ARG A 196 -6.40 -18.32 22.10
N ILE A 197 -7.72 -18.21 21.90
CA ILE A 197 -8.73 -18.68 22.85
C ILE A 197 -9.06 -20.12 22.47
N PRO A 198 -8.68 -21.13 23.28
CA PRO A 198 -8.93 -22.53 22.98
C PRO A 198 -10.44 -22.78 22.77
N GLY A 199 -10.79 -23.32 21.60
CA GLY A 199 -12.17 -23.69 21.26
C GLY A 199 -13.04 -22.59 20.64
N GLU A 200 -12.61 -21.34 20.58
CA GLU A 200 -13.47 -20.22 20.16
C GLU A 200 -13.04 -19.51 18.86
N GLY A 201 -11.91 -19.84 18.27
CA GLY A 201 -11.42 -19.14 17.08
C GLY A 201 -12.16 -19.54 15.81
N PRO A 202 -12.56 -18.57 14.96
CA PRO A 202 -13.13 -18.89 13.64
C PRO A 202 -12.11 -19.62 12.78
N SER A 203 -12.58 -20.61 12.02
CA SER A 203 -11.75 -21.24 10.97
C SER A 203 -11.25 -20.17 10.02
N ILE A 204 -9.97 -20.25 9.62
CA ILE A 204 -9.40 -19.31 8.65
C ILE A 204 -10.16 -19.33 7.32
N ARG A 205 -10.77 -20.47 6.97
CA ARG A 205 -11.63 -20.63 5.79
C ARG A 205 -12.93 -19.82 5.88
N LEU A 206 -13.43 -19.56 7.08
CA LEU A 206 -14.61 -18.68 7.26
C LEU A 206 -14.23 -17.20 7.12
N CYS A 207 -13.01 -16.87 7.47
CA CYS A 207 -12.51 -15.50 7.39
C CYS A 207 -12.08 -15.13 5.96
N PHE A 208 -11.52 -16.05 5.19
CA PHE A 208 -10.98 -15.77 3.87
C PHE A 208 -11.76 -16.49 2.77
N LYS A 209 -12.08 -15.74 1.72
CA LYS A 209 -12.73 -16.27 0.51
C LYS A 209 -11.82 -16.10 -0.69
N LYS A 210 -11.93 -16.99 -1.66
CA LYS A 210 -11.20 -16.89 -2.91
C LYS A 210 -12.10 -16.26 -3.97
N VAL A 211 -11.74 -15.09 -4.46
CA VAL A 211 -12.43 -14.37 -5.54
C VAL A 211 -11.44 -14.21 -6.69
N ASP A 212 -11.81 -14.66 -7.87
CA ASP A 212 -10.95 -14.64 -9.08
C ASP A 212 -9.53 -15.18 -8.85
N GLY A 213 -9.44 -16.26 -8.07
CA GLY A 213 -8.18 -16.91 -7.74
C GLY A 213 -7.36 -16.26 -6.63
N ARG A 214 -7.79 -15.10 -6.08
CA ARG A 214 -7.11 -14.34 -5.01
C ARG A 214 -7.86 -14.45 -3.70
N TRP A 215 -7.13 -14.47 -2.60
CA TRP A 215 -7.67 -14.40 -1.26
C TRP A 215 -8.07 -12.96 -0.90
N VAL A 216 -9.28 -12.79 -0.37
CA VAL A 216 -9.85 -11.53 0.08
C VAL A 216 -10.46 -11.67 1.47
#